data_b52128e5b62861637080455347ba07cc
#
_entry.id   b52128e5b62861637080455347ba07cc
#
_cell.length_a   1.000
_cell.length_b   1.000
_cell.length_c   1.000
_cell.angle_alpha   90.00
_cell.angle_beta   90.00
_cell.angle_gamma   90.00
#
_symmetry.space_group_name_H-M   'P 1'
#
loop_
_entity.id
_entity.type
_entity.pdbx_description
1 polymer ?
#
loop_
_entity_poly.entity_id
_entity_poly.type
_entity_poly.pdbx_seq_one_letter_code
_entity_poly.pdbx_strand_id
1 'polypeptide(L)'
;MEGNQRHDLLDNWLSIINVQTNIANTLERALEEKYSLSLKEFYVLYFLSQTDDKQLRLQQLQEMVGLSQSAISRLVGRMEANSCGALERHLCEDDRRGIYTRLTPLGEEKLNKALATFEEILQSTLAEGKIQSEWQSFLNKFQ
;
A
#
# COMPACT_ATOMS: atom_id res chain seq x y z
N MET A 1 -34.49 -6.39 20.33
CA MET A 1 -33.18 -7.01 20.32
C MET A 1 -32.49 -7.04 18.97
N GLU A 2 -33.24 -6.90 17.89
CA GLU A 2 -32.63 -6.73 16.57
C GLU A 2 -31.75 -5.48 16.47
N GLY A 3 -32.08 -4.43 17.23
CA GLY A 3 -31.31 -3.21 17.27
C GLY A 3 -29.90 -3.38 17.86
N ASN A 4 -29.72 -4.25 18.86
CA ASN A 4 -28.43 -4.48 19.49
C ASN A 4 -27.47 -5.26 18.57
N GLN A 5 -28.00 -6.16 17.76
CA GLN A 5 -27.17 -6.91 16.82
C GLN A 5 -26.61 -6.02 15.71
N ARG A 6 -27.40 -5.04 15.26
CA ARG A 6 -26.94 -4.09 14.25
C ARG A 6 -25.85 -3.18 14.80
N HIS A 7 -25.99 -2.72 16.04
CA HIS A 7 -24.99 -1.90 16.69
C HIS A 7 -23.69 -2.66 16.91
N ASP A 8 -23.79 -3.93 17.30
CA ASP A 8 -22.61 -4.77 17.49
C ASP A 8 -21.83 -4.98 16.20
N LEU A 9 -22.53 -5.22 15.10
CA LEU A 9 -21.90 -5.41 13.79
C LEU A 9 -21.20 -4.15 13.33
N LEU A 10 -21.85 -3.01 13.45
CA LEU A 10 -21.28 -1.72 13.10
C LEU A 10 -20.07 -1.40 13.99
N ASP A 11 -20.20 -1.61 15.30
CA ASP A 11 -19.10 -1.36 16.22
C ASP A 11 -17.88 -2.23 15.92
N ASN A 12 -18.11 -3.49 15.56
CA ASN A 12 -17.00 -4.38 15.15
C ASN A 12 -16.36 -3.92 13.87
N TRP A 13 -17.14 -3.49 12.89
CA TRP A 13 -16.61 -2.94 11.65
C TRP A 13 -15.74 -1.72 11.91
N LEU A 14 -16.23 -0.80 12.74
CA LEU A 14 -15.48 0.40 13.12
C LEU A 14 -14.19 0.05 13.87
N SER A 15 -14.22 -0.97 14.73
CA SER A 15 -13.02 -1.44 15.43
C SER A 15 -11.97 -1.96 14.44
N ILE A 16 -12.40 -2.69 13.43
CA ILE A 16 -11.49 -3.22 12.40
C ILE A 16 -10.86 -2.08 11.61
N ILE A 17 -11.66 -1.10 11.21
CA ILE A 17 -11.15 0.08 10.50
C ILE A 17 -10.14 0.82 11.37
N ASN A 18 -10.44 0.98 12.66
CA ASN A 18 -9.54 1.67 13.60
C ASN A 18 -8.22 0.91 13.77
N VAL A 19 -8.27 -0.40 13.91
CA VAL A 19 -7.07 -1.25 13.98
C VAL A 19 -6.25 -1.11 12.69
N GLN A 20 -6.90 -1.21 11.53
CA GLN A 20 -6.25 -1.07 10.24
C GLN A 20 -5.57 0.29 10.10
N THR A 21 -6.26 1.36 10.49
CA THR A 21 -5.73 2.72 10.42
C THR A 21 -4.49 2.86 11.31
N ASN A 22 -4.54 2.33 12.52
CA ASN A 22 -3.41 2.40 13.46
C ASN A 22 -2.20 1.63 12.92
N ILE A 23 -2.41 0.46 12.35
CA ILE A 23 -1.34 -0.33 11.74
C ILE A 23 -0.75 0.43 10.55
N ALA A 24 -1.61 0.96 9.67
CA ALA A 24 -1.17 1.71 8.50
C ALA A 24 -0.36 2.94 8.89
N ASN A 25 -0.77 3.66 9.94
CA ASN A 25 -0.05 4.83 10.43
C ASN A 25 1.32 4.44 10.98
N THR A 26 1.41 3.32 11.69
CA THR A 26 2.69 2.82 12.22
C THR A 26 3.64 2.44 11.09
N LEU A 27 3.11 1.74 10.08
CA LEU A 27 3.89 1.37 8.90
C LEU A 27 4.39 2.60 8.15
N GLU A 28 3.51 3.55 7.90
CA GLU A 28 3.86 4.78 7.17
C GLU A 28 4.93 5.58 7.88
N ARG A 29 4.81 5.73 9.19
CA ARG A 29 5.80 6.45 9.99
C ARG A 29 7.17 5.81 9.88
N ALA A 30 7.25 4.49 10.01
CA ALA A 30 8.52 3.77 9.91
C ALA A 30 9.13 3.87 8.51
N LEU A 31 8.31 3.75 7.48
CA LEU A 31 8.78 3.85 6.09
C LEU A 31 9.28 5.26 5.77
N GLU A 32 8.60 6.28 6.25
CA GLU A 32 9.02 7.66 6.04
C GLU A 32 10.32 7.97 6.79
N GLU A 33 10.43 7.56 8.03
CA GLU A 33 11.62 7.82 8.83
C GLU A 33 12.86 7.14 8.27
N LYS A 34 12.74 5.89 7.83
CA LYS A 34 13.88 5.10 7.40
C LYS A 34 14.18 5.23 5.91
N TYR A 35 13.17 5.40 5.09
CA TYR A 35 13.34 5.30 3.64
C TYR A 35 12.76 6.49 2.87
N SER A 36 12.18 7.46 3.54
CA SER A 36 11.50 8.59 2.92
C SER A 36 10.41 8.16 1.94
N LEU A 37 9.68 7.10 2.31
CA LEU A 37 8.58 6.55 1.52
C LEU A 37 7.27 6.69 2.28
N SER A 38 6.24 7.18 1.60
CA SER A 38 4.88 7.03 2.11
C SER A 38 4.41 5.60 1.88
N LEU A 39 3.34 5.20 2.57
CA LEU A 39 2.79 3.87 2.41
C LEU A 39 2.32 3.62 0.98
N LYS A 40 1.68 4.62 0.36
CA LYS A 40 1.22 4.52 -1.02
C LYS A 40 2.39 4.42 -2.01
N GLU A 41 3.47 5.15 -1.77
CA GLU A 41 4.68 5.04 -2.56
C GLU A 41 5.28 3.64 -2.48
N PHE A 42 5.32 3.07 -1.27
CA PHE A 42 5.76 1.70 -1.07
C PHE A 42 4.91 0.72 -1.87
N TYR A 43 3.59 0.88 -1.85
CA TYR A 43 2.69 0.02 -2.62
C TYR A 43 2.95 0.11 -4.12
N VAL A 44 3.24 1.29 -4.63
CA VAL A 44 3.58 1.46 -6.05
C VAL A 44 4.82 0.64 -6.40
N LEU A 45 5.88 0.74 -5.59
CA LEU A 45 7.10 -0.04 -5.82
C LEU A 45 6.80 -1.54 -5.80
N TYR A 46 6.00 -1.97 -4.84
CA TYR A 46 5.64 -3.38 -4.71
C TYR A 46 4.86 -3.89 -5.91
N PHE A 47 3.83 -3.17 -6.33
CA PHE A 47 3.01 -3.60 -7.48
C PHE A 47 3.84 -3.70 -8.75
N LEU A 48 4.74 -2.76 -8.97
CA LEU A 48 5.63 -2.80 -10.13
C LEU A 48 6.56 -4.01 -10.07
N SER A 49 7.06 -4.34 -8.89
CA SER A 49 7.95 -5.47 -8.72
C SER A 49 7.30 -6.81 -9.03
N GLN A 50 5.98 -6.88 -8.98
CA GLN A 50 5.23 -8.11 -9.21
C GLN A 50 4.93 -8.39 -10.68
N THR A 51 5.25 -7.46 -11.57
CA THR A 51 5.11 -7.69 -13.00
C THR A 51 6.41 -8.23 -13.58
N ASP A 52 6.31 -9.01 -14.66
CA ASP A 52 7.46 -9.65 -15.28
C ASP A 52 8.48 -8.63 -15.80
N ASP A 53 8.00 -7.53 -16.36
CA ASP A 53 8.84 -6.47 -16.92
C ASP A 53 9.00 -5.27 -15.99
N LYS A 54 8.48 -5.37 -14.78
CA LYS A 54 8.56 -4.35 -13.72
C LYS A 54 7.99 -3.01 -14.14
N GLN A 55 6.98 -3.03 -14.98
CA GLN A 55 6.31 -1.82 -15.44
C GLN A 55 4.79 -2.01 -15.51
N LEU A 56 4.08 -0.92 -15.32
CA LEU A 56 2.62 -0.86 -15.42
C LEU A 56 2.24 0.48 -16.04
N ARG A 57 1.07 0.51 -16.67
CA ARG A 57 0.48 1.76 -17.12
C ARG A 57 0.06 2.56 -15.89
N LEU A 58 0.15 3.88 -16.00
CA LEU A 58 -0.24 4.78 -14.90
C LEU A 58 -1.68 4.51 -14.45
N GLN A 59 -2.59 4.25 -15.39
CA GLN A 59 -3.98 3.95 -15.08
C GLN A 59 -4.12 2.66 -14.26
N GLN A 60 -3.33 1.64 -14.57
CA GLN A 60 -3.33 0.40 -13.80
C GLN A 60 -2.85 0.62 -12.37
N LEU A 61 -1.78 1.39 -12.21
CA LEU A 61 -1.28 1.77 -10.88
C LEU A 61 -2.34 2.54 -10.09
N GLN A 62 -3.01 3.47 -10.75
CA GLN A 62 -4.09 4.25 -10.14
C GLN A 62 -5.15 3.35 -9.51
N GLU A 63 -5.60 2.36 -10.27
CA GLU A 63 -6.64 1.43 -9.81
C GLU A 63 -6.14 0.53 -8.68
N MET A 64 -4.92 0.02 -8.80
CA MET A 64 -4.36 -0.90 -7.81
C MET A 64 -4.08 -0.21 -6.48
N VAL A 65 -3.63 1.03 -6.50
CA VAL A 65 -3.31 1.80 -5.30
C VAL A 65 -4.54 2.48 -4.70
N GLY A 66 -5.58 2.68 -5.52
CA GLY A 66 -6.82 3.29 -5.07
C GLY A 66 -6.73 4.81 -4.91
N LEU A 67 -6.01 5.47 -5.82
CA LEU A 67 -5.86 6.92 -5.81
C LEU A 67 -6.58 7.53 -7.02
N SER A 68 -6.80 8.85 -6.97
CA SER A 68 -7.30 9.59 -8.12
C SER A 68 -6.19 9.72 -9.18
N GLN A 69 -6.59 10.05 -10.40
CA GLN A 69 -5.64 10.24 -11.50
C GLN A 69 -4.61 11.32 -11.16
N SER A 70 -5.06 12.44 -10.62
CA SER A 70 -4.15 13.53 -10.26
C SER A 70 -3.22 13.13 -9.11
N ALA A 71 -3.72 12.37 -8.14
CA ALA A 71 -2.91 11.94 -7.00
C ALA A 71 -1.82 10.96 -7.42
N ILE A 72 -2.14 9.96 -8.26
CA ILE A 72 -1.14 8.99 -8.72
C ILE A 72 -0.10 9.66 -9.61
N SER A 73 -0.52 10.59 -10.45
CA SER A 73 0.40 11.33 -11.33
C SER A 73 1.42 12.13 -10.52
N ARG A 74 0.96 12.81 -9.47
CA ARG A 74 1.85 13.58 -8.59
C ARG A 74 2.78 12.66 -7.80
N LEU A 75 2.26 11.55 -7.31
CA LEU A 75 3.04 10.58 -6.55
C LEU A 75 4.18 10.01 -7.40
N VAL A 76 3.86 9.54 -8.60
CA VAL A 76 4.87 8.99 -9.53
C VAL A 76 5.88 10.06 -9.91
N GLY A 77 5.42 11.29 -10.16
CA GLY A 77 6.31 12.40 -10.48
C GLY A 77 7.33 12.68 -9.38
N ARG A 78 6.89 12.64 -8.12
CA ARG A 78 7.81 12.81 -6.98
C ARG A 78 8.84 11.69 -6.91
N MET A 79 8.43 10.46 -7.18
CA MET A 79 9.32 9.30 -7.11
C MET A 79 10.35 9.29 -8.24
N GLU A 80 10.02 9.87 -9.38
CA GLU A 80 10.99 10.05 -10.46
C GLU A 80 12.03 11.12 -10.13
N ALA A 81 11.55 12.25 -9.61
CA ALA A 81 12.38 13.45 -9.45
C ALA A 81 13.16 13.46 -8.13
N ASN A 82 12.50 13.10 -7.01
CA ASN A 82 13.02 13.36 -5.67
C ASN A 82 13.51 12.11 -4.93
N SER A 83 13.15 10.93 -5.41
CA SER A 83 13.48 9.67 -4.72
C SER A 83 14.63 8.94 -5.37
N CYS A 84 15.63 9.69 -5.83
CA CYS A 84 16.83 9.12 -6.42
C CYS A 84 16.56 8.21 -7.62
N GLY A 85 15.49 8.49 -8.37
CA GLY A 85 15.17 7.74 -9.57
C GLY A 85 14.63 6.34 -9.30
N ALA A 86 13.80 6.19 -8.27
CA ALA A 86 13.17 4.90 -7.97
C ALA A 86 12.24 4.43 -9.10
N LEU A 87 11.66 5.37 -9.82
CA LEU A 87 10.79 5.09 -10.96
C LEU A 87 11.25 5.88 -12.17
N GLU A 88 10.90 5.38 -13.34
CA GLU A 88 11.06 6.11 -14.59
C GLU A 88 9.83 5.92 -15.46
N ARG A 89 9.46 6.96 -16.20
CA ARG A 89 8.37 6.87 -17.17
C ARG A 89 8.96 6.65 -18.55
N HIS A 90 8.26 5.87 -19.36
CA HIS A 90 8.63 5.75 -20.76
C HIS A 90 7.36 5.50 -21.60
N LEU A 91 7.47 5.90 -22.85
CA LEU A 91 6.43 5.62 -23.83
C LEU A 91 6.75 4.29 -24.50
N CYS A 92 5.77 3.41 -24.57
CA CYS A 92 5.93 2.18 -25.32
C CYS A 92 5.81 2.51 -26.80
N GLU A 93 6.77 2.07 -27.62
CA GLU A 93 6.76 2.32 -29.07
C GLU A 93 5.55 1.70 -29.75
N ASP A 94 5.05 0.59 -29.20
CA ASP A 94 3.91 -0.14 -29.76
C ASP A 94 2.56 0.46 -29.35
N ASP A 95 2.52 1.31 -28.34
CA ASP A 95 1.30 1.91 -27.82
C ASP A 95 1.50 3.40 -27.58
N ARG A 96 1.19 4.20 -28.58
CA ARG A 96 1.35 5.65 -28.55
C ARG A 96 0.50 6.35 -27.49
N ARG A 97 -0.47 5.63 -26.88
CA ARG A 97 -1.38 6.19 -25.89
C ARG A 97 -0.99 5.84 -24.47
N GLY A 98 0.01 4.97 -24.28
CA GLY A 98 0.35 4.44 -22.98
C GLY A 98 1.62 5.06 -22.41
N ILE A 99 1.49 5.70 -21.24
CA ILE A 99 2.63 6.06 -20.42
C ILE A 99 2.85 4.91 -19.44
N TYR A 100 4.01 4.29 -19.51
CA TYR A 100 4.40 3.22 -18.60
C TYR A 100 5.29 3.78 -17.50
N THR A 101 5.10 3.26 -16.31
CA THR A 101 5.97 3.53 -15.17
C THR A 101 6.73 2.26 -14.87
N ARG A 102 8.05 2.37 -14.80
CA ARG A 102 8.94 1.24 -14.59
C ARG A 102 9.70 1.40 -13.28
N LEU A 103 9.88 0.29 -12.58
CA LEU A 103 10.73 0.22 -11.40
C LEU A 103 12.20 0.17 -11.85
N THR A 104 13.01 1.08 -11.32
CA THR A 104 14.44 1.11 -11.62
C THR A 104 15.20 0.17 -10.67
N PRO A 105 16.49 -0.17 -10.98
CA PRO A 105 17.30 -0.92 -10.02
C PRO A 105 17.41 -0.25 -8.65
N LEU A 106 17.47 1.08 -8.61
CA LEU A 106 17.49 1.83 -7.34
C LEU A 106 16.15 1.67 -6.61
N GLY A 107 15.04 1.71 -7.35
CA GLY A 107 13.72 1.49 -6.77
C GLY A 107 13.57 0.09 -6.21
N GLU A 108 14.10 -0.89 -6.91
CA GLU A 108 14.07 -2.28 -6.46
C GLU A 108 14.87 -2.48 -5.17
N GLU A 109 16.05 -1.87 -5.08
CA GLU A 109 16.85 -1.90 -3.86
C GLU A 109 16.11 -1.26 -2.69
N LYS A 110 15.51 -0.09 -2.94
CA LYS A 110 14.74 0.63 -1.93
C LYS A 110 13.54 -0.20 -1.46
N LEU A 111 12.84 -0.82 -2.40
CA LEU A 111 11.72 -1.71 -2.09
C LEU A 111 12.14 -2.88 -1.20
N ASN A 112 13.25 -3.54 -1.53
CA ASN A 112 13.69 -4.70 -0.78
C ASN A 112 14.01 -4.36 0.67
N LYS A 113 14.64 -3.23 0.91
CA LYS A 113 14.93 -2.75 2.28
C LYS A 113 13.64 -2.39 3.02
N ALA A 114 12.75 -1.67 2.35
CA ALA A 114 11.48 -1.25 2.94
C ALA A 114 10.56 -2.44 3.21
N LEU A 115 10.59 -3.44 2.35
CA LEU A 115 9.75 -4.63 2.50
C LEU A 115 10.10 -5.40 3.78
N ALA A 116 11.40 -5.53 4.08
CA ALA A 116 11.82 -6.20 5.31
C ALA A 116 11.29 -5.48 6.55
N THR A 117 11.36 -4.16 6.58
CA THR A 117 10.82 -3.36 7.67
C THR A 117 9.30 -3.48 7.75
N PHE A 118 8.63 -3.42 6.61
CA PHE A 118 7.17 -3.54 6.52
C PHE A 118 6.69 -4.87 7.11
N GLU A 119 7.31 -5.97 6.67
CA GLU A 119 6.93 -7.30 7.13
C GLU A 119 7.19 -7.50 8.63
N GLU A 120 8.31 -6.99 9.12
CA GLU A 120 8.64 -7.06 10.55
C GLU A 120 7.59 -6.37 11.41
N ILE A 121 7.22 -5.15 11.03
CA ILE A 121 6.22 -4.37 11.77
C ILE A 121 4.85 -5.05 11.68
N LEU A 122 4.48 -5.50 10.50
CA LEU A 122 3.18 -6.15 10.29
C LEU A 122 3.07 -7.44 11.11
N GLN A 123 4.10 -8.28 11.08
CA GLN A 123 4.12 -9.51 11.88
C GLN A 123 4.00 -9.22 13.37
N SER A 124 4.79 -8.26 13.85
CA SER A 124 4.78 -7.87 15.26
C SER A 124 3.41 -7.36 15.69
N THR A 125 2.80 -6.53 14.86
CA THR A 125 1.49 -5.94 15.15
C THR A 125 0.38 -7.00 15.12
N LEU A 126 0.39 -7.87 14.09
CA LEU A 126 -0.63 -8.91 13.95
C LEU A 126 -0.50 -10.01 15.01
N ALA A 127 0.67 -10.16 15.60
CA ALA A 127 0.89 -11.12 16.68
C ALA A 127 0.30 -10.65 18.01
N GLU A 128 -0.09 -9.38 18.14
CA GLU A 128 -0.73 -8.87 19.35
C GLU A 128 -2.10 -9.55 19.51
N GLY A 129 -2.34 -10.12 20.69
CA GLY A 129 -3.54 -10.89 20.96
C GLY A 129 -4.84 -10.12 20.78
N LYS A 130 -4.80 -8.81 21.05
CA LYS A 130 -5.97 -7.95 20.91
C LYS A 130 -6.48 -7.90 19.46
N ILE A 131 -5.58 -7.77 18.51
CA ILE A 131 -5.93 -7.69 17.09
C ILE A 131 -6.51 -9.02 16.61
N GLN A 132 -5.89 -10.12 16.96
CA GLN A 132 -6.38 -11.45 16.61
C GLN A 132 -7.76 -11.70 17.21
N SER A 133 -7.95 -11.27 18.45
CA SER A 133 -9.22 -11.41 19.15
C SER A 133 -10.34 -10.61 18.46
N GLU A 134 -10.04 -9.37 18.07
CA GLU A 134 -11.01 -8.52 17.37
C GLU A 134 -11.40 -9.08 16.01
N TRP A 135 -10.42 -9.57 15.25
CA TRP A 135 -10.66 -10.23 13.97
C TRP A 135 -11.53 -11.47 14.12
N GLN A 136 -11.20 -12.32 15.09
CA GLN A 136 -11.95 -13.55 15.33
C GLN A 136 -13.38 -13.27 15.74
N SER A 137 -13.57 -12.28 16.61
CA SER A 137 -14.90 -11.86 17.04
C SER A 137 -15.75 -11.37 15.86
N PHE A 138 -15.15 -10.59 14.97
CA PHE A 138 -15.84 -10.10 13.77
C PHE A 138 -16.21 -11.26 12.84
N LEU A 139 -15.28 -12.17 12.56
CA LEU A 139 -15.53 -13.29 11.66
C LEU A 139 -16.60 -14.22 12.20
N ASN A 140 -16.63 -14.45 13.50
CA ASN A 140 -17.61 -15.33 14.12
C ASN A 140 -19.04 -14.85 13.93
N LYS A 141 -19.23 -13.55 13.76
CA LYS A 141 -20.58 -12.99 13.56
C LYS A 141 -21.14 -13.24 12.17
N PHE A 142 -20.30 -13.66 11.23
CA PHE A 142 -20.75 -14.01 9.88
C PHE A 142 -20.96 -15.50 9.67
N GLN A 143 -20.73 -16.31 10.71
CA GLN A 143 -20.94 -17.76 10.63
C GLN A 143 -22.32 -18.16 11.20
#